data_cc7b8ce2bbe0a5c652531a241e3633db
#
_entry.id   cc7b8ce2bbe0a5c652531a241e3633db
#
_cell.length_a   1.000
_cell.length_b   1.000
_cell.length_c   1.000
_cell.angle_alpha   90.00
_cell.angle_beta   90.00
_cell.angle_gamma   90.00
#
_symmetry.space_group_name_H-M   'P 1'
#
loop_
_entity.id
_entity.type
_entity.pdbx_description
1 polymer ?
#
loop_
_entity_poly.entity_id
_entity_poly.type
_entity_poly.pdbx_seq_one_letter_code
_entity_poly.pdbx_strand_id
1 'polypeptide(L)'
;METNIQKMQVLLETVRAGSFTHAAERLSYSQSGVSRMVADLEADWGFKVLDRSREGVALSADGRQVMPAVEALCEEFTRLQRRVDEMRGLMRGKICIGTFSSVATHVLPPVIARFRADHPDVDYELLMGDYSEIEQWVAEGRCDLGFIPREPRGAGMASRPLVQDELMAVVPADSSLATAEVVSLADLANEQFILLERGSDDEITPLFRRAGLAVRSKLSTWDDYAIMAMVEDGLGVSILPALILRRCQFDVAVRPLEGHPHRQINAIYRTADVSLAAARFLEYL
;
A
#
# COMPACT_ATOMS: atom_id res chain seq x y z
N MET A 1 -37.50 -0.94 1.73
CA MET A 1 -36.12 -1.45 1.62
C MET A 1 -35.56 -1.58 3.03
N GLU A 2 -35.55 -2.79 3.59
CA GLU A 2 -34.97 -3.07 4.91
C GLU A 2 -33.49 -3.47 4.76
N THR A 3 -32.74 -2.65 4.06
CA THR A 3 -31.31 -2.92 3.84
C THR A 3 -30.56 -2.65 5.14
N ASN A 4 -29.97 -3.69 5.68
CA ASN A 4 -29.24 -3.70 6.94
C ASN A 4 -27.74 -3.68 6.65
N ILE A 5 -26.99 -2.85 7.36
CA ILE A 5 -25.52 -2.74 7.22
C ILE A 5 -24.81 -4.09 7.39
N GLN A 6 -25.34 -4.96 8.25
CA GLN A 6 -24.80 -6.29 8.50
C GLN A 6 -24.84 -7.16 7.22
N LYS A 7 -25.93 -7.10 6.45
CA LYS A 7 -26.04 -7.80 5.16
C LYS A 7 -25.01 -7.27 4.14
N MET A 8 -24.73 -5.96 4.15
CA MET A 8 -23.73 -5.34 3.29
C MET A 8 -22.30 -5.78 3.69
N GLN A 9 -22.00 -5.83 4.98
CA GLN A 9 -20.72 -6.35 5.48
C GLN A 9 -20.51 -7.82 5.10
N VAL A 10 -21.57 -8.63 5.19
CA VAL A 10 -21.54 -10.04 4.75
C VAL A 10 -21.32 -10.15 3.25
N LEU A 11 -21.96 -9.32 2.44
CA LEU A 11 -21.72 -9.26 0.99
C LEU A 11 -20.27 -8.90 0.68
N LEU A 12 -19.75 -7.85 1.32
CA LEU A 12 -18.37 -7.38 1.13
C LEU A 12 -17.37 -8.47 1.46
N GLU A 13 -17.54 -9.15 2.61
CA GLU A 13 -16.64 -10.26 2.98
C GLU A 13 -16.78 -11.47 2.06
N THR A 14 -17.97 -11.73 1.54
CA THR A 14 -18.18 -12.83 0.57
C THR A 14 -17.43 -12.58 -0.73
N VAL A 15 -17.42 -11.33 -1.21
CA VAL A 15 -16.63 -10.91 -2.39
C VAL A 15 -15.14 -11.04 -2.14
N ARG A 16 -14.65 -10.53 -1.00
CA ARG A 16 -13.23 -10.60 -0.60
C ARG A 16 -12.72 -12.03 -0.45
N ALA A 17 -13.55 -12.90 0.10
CA ALA A 17 -13.22 -14.31 0.29
C ALA A 17 -13.37 -15.15 -0.99
N GLY A 18 -14.08 -14.66 -2.02
CA GLY A 18 -14.42 -15.42 -3.23
C GLY A 18 -15.27 -16.67 -2.98
N SER A 19 -15.77 -16.85 -1.75
CA SER A 19 -16.44 -18.06 -1.30
C SER A 19 -17.38 -17.80 -0.13
N PHE A 20 -18.59 -18.34 -0.18
CA PHE A 20 -19.53 -18.27 0.94
C PHE A 20 -19.03 -19.03 2.18
N THR A 21 -18.30 -20.13 1.99
CA THR A 21 -17.74 -20.93 3.09
C THR A 21 -16.64 -20.16 3.81
N HIS A 22 -15.68 -19.64 3.09
CA HIS A 22 -14.59 -18.86 3.70
C HIS A 22 -15.10 -17.56 4.35
N ALA A 23 -16.08 -16.89 3.75
CA ALA A 23 -16.71 -15.72 4.37
C ALA A 23 -17.43 -16.10 5.69
N ALA A 24 -18.13 -17.23 5.71
CA ALA A 24 -18.80 -17.72 6.90
C ALA A 24 -17.82 -18.02 8.04
N GLU A 25 -16.70 -18.68 7.75
CA GLU A 25 -15.63 -18.94 8.72
C GLU A 25 -15.08 -17.63 9.32
N ARG A 26 -14.74 -16.65 8.48
CA ARG A 26 -14.21 -15.36 8.93
C ARG A 26 -15.20 -14.54 9.76
N LEU A 27 -16.48 -14.61 9.42
CA LEU A 27 -17.54 -13.89 10.11
C LEU A 27 -18.14 -14.66 11.30
N SER A 28 -17.69 -15.88 11.55
CA SER A 28 -18.27 -16.77 12.58
C SER A 28 -19.76 -17.04 12.37
N TYR A 29 -20.20 -17.15 11.11
CA TYR A 29 -21.54 -17.54 10.71
C TYR A 29 -21.58 -18.94 10.11
N SER A 30 -22.81 -19.50 9.92
CA SER A 30 -22.96 -20.67 9.05
C SER A 30 -22.96 -20.26 7.57
N GLN A 31 -22.47 -21.13 6.70
CA GLN A 31 -22.48 -20.88 5.25
C GLN A 31 -23.91 -20.62 4.73
N SER A 32 -24.91 -21.35 5.26
CA SER A 32 -26.32 -21.13 4.91
C SER A 32 -26.83 -19.75 5.37
N GLY A 33 -26.36 -19.26 6.54
CA GLY A 33 -26.67 -17.94 7.06
C GLY A 33 -26.14 -16.83 6.14
N VAL A 34 -24.84 -16.92 5.76
CA VAL A 34 -24.21 -15.97 4.82
C VAL A 34 -24.93 -15.98 3.47
N SER A 35 -25.20 -17.17 2.91
CA SER A 35 -25.92 -17.31 1.62
C SER A 35 -27.33 -16.71 1.68
N ARG A 36 -28.04 -16.86 2.79
CA ARG A 36 -29.38 -16.30 2.99
C ARG A 36 -29.32 -14.76 3.09
N MET A 37 -28.36 -14.22 3.88
CA MET A 37 -28.22 -12.78 4.02
C MET A 37 -27.96 -12.08 2.69
N VAL A 38 -27.11 -12.67 1.84
CA VAL A 38 -26.86 -12.16 0.49
C VAL A 38 -28.10 -12.27 -0.40
N ALA A 39 -28.80 -13.43 -0.35
CA ALA A 39 -30.02 -13.64 -1.13
C ALA A 39 -31.14 -12.67 -0.72
N ASP A 40 -31.29 -12.40 0.57
CA ASP A 40 -32.25 -11.40 1.09
C ASP A 40 -31.89 -9.99 0.58
N LEU A 41 -30.60 -9.64 0.54
CA LEU A 41 -30.13 -8.35 0.01
C LEU A 41 -30.45 -8.22 -1.50
N GLU A 42 -30.17 -9.27 -2.29
CA GLU A 42 -30.51 -9.32 -3.71
C GLU A 42 -32.02 -9.20 -3.95
N ALA A 43 -32.83 -9.85 -3.10
CA ALA A 43 -34.27 -9.74 -3.16
C ALA A 43 -34.77 -8.32 -2.84
N ASP A 44 -34.21 -7.67 -1.82
CA ASP A 44 -34.51 -6.29 -1.45
C ASP A 44 -34.15 -5.29 -2.58
N TRP A 45 -33.09 -5.56 -3.32
CA TRP A 45 -32.60 -4.70 -4.41
C TRP A 45 -33.24 -5.03 -5.76
N GLY A 46 -33.79 -6.23 -5.91
CA GLY A 46 -34.45 -6.68 -7.14
C GLY A 46 -33.50 -7.12 -8.26
N PHE A 47 -32.21 -7.30 -7.97
CA PHE A 47 -31.20 -7.79 -8.92
C PHE A 47 -30.13 -8.65 -8.22
N LYS A 48 -29.40 -9.43 -9.03
CA LYS A 48 -28.29 -10.25 -8.54
C LYS A 48 -27.03 -9.42 -8.42
N VAL A 49 -26.36 -9.54 -7.27
CA VAL A 49 -25.09 -8.87 -6.99
C VAL A 49 -23.92 -9.82 -7.22
N LEU A 50 -24.14 -11.13 -7.01
CA LEU A 50 -23.14 -12.16 -7.14
C LEU A 50 -23.50 -13.18 -8.22
N ASP A 51 -22.51 -13.49 -9.06
CA ASP A 51 -22.51 -14.64 -9.94
C ASP A 51 -21.85 -15.82 -9.21
N ARG A 52 -22.52 -16.99 -9.26
CA ARG A 52 -22.02 -18.24 -8.66
C ARG A 52 -21.56 -19.16 -9.77
N SER A 53 -20.33 -19.63 -9.68
CA SER A 53 -19.75 -20.60 -10.61
C SER A 53 -19.09 -21.76 -9.84
N ARG A 54 -18.60 -22.76 -10.58
CA ARG A 54 -17.78 -23.84 -9.99
C ARG A 54 -16.43 -23.33 -9.50
N GLU A 55 -15.96 -22.19 -9.97
CA GLU A 55 -14.70 -21.54 -9.61
C GLU A 55 -14.83 -20.62 -8.39
N GLY A 56 -16.05 -20.38 -7.90
CA GLY A 56 -16.32 -19.55 -6.74
C GLY A 56 -17.40 -18.50 -6.95
N VAL A 57 -17.24 -17.37 -6.27
CA VAL A 57 -18.17 -16.24 -6.25
C VAL A 57 -17.48 -15.02 -6.85
N ALA A 58 -18.13 -14.37 -7.81
CA ALA A 58 -17.69 -13.13 -8.42
C ALA A 58 -18.81 -12.09 -8.43
N LEU A 59 -18.47 -10.81 -8.57
CA LEU A 59 -19.47 -9.75 -8.76
C LEU A 59 -20.15 -9.88 -10.13
N SER A 60 -21.47 -9.77 -10.15
CA SER A 60 -22.24 -9.59 -11.38
C SER A 60 -21.95 -8.22 -12.02
N ALA A 61 -22.52 -7.95 -13.21
CA ALA A 61 -22.42 -6.64 -13.84
C ALA A 61 -23.05 -5.54 -12.96
N ASP A 62 -24.22 -5.80 -12.37
CA ASP A 62 -24.92 -4.88 -11.48
C ASP A 62 -24.18 -4.78 -10.13
N GLY A 63 -23.65 -5.89 -9.63
CA GLY A 63 -22.82 -5.95 -8.44
C GLY A 63 -21.62 -5.01 -8.53
N ARG A 64 -20.90 -5.00 -9.64
CA ARG A 64 -19.77 -4.07 -9.86
C ARG A 64 -20.17 -2.60 -9.82
N GLN A 65 -21.39 -2.26 -10.19
CA GLN A 65 -21.86 -0.87 -10.16
C GLN A 65 -22.20 -0.41 -8.74
N VAL A 66 -22.76 -1.29 -7.90
CA VAL A 66 -23.18 -0.91 -6.54
C VAL A 66 -22.11 -1.12 -5.50
N MET A 67 -21.12 -1.97 -5.78
CA MET A 67 -20.08 -2.34 -4.80
C MET A 67 -19.31 -1.15 -4.23
N PRO A 68 -18.90 -0.13 -5.00
CA PRO A 68 -18.21 1.03 -4.45
C PRO A 68 -19.04 1.78 -3.37
N ALA A 69 -20.37 1.86 -3.57
CA ALA A 69 -21.25 2.48 -2.58
C ALA A 69 -21.42 1.61 -1.31
N VAL A 70 -21.44 0.29 -1.47
CA VAL A 70 -21.49 -0.67 -0.36
C VAL A 70 -20.19 -0.57 0.47
N GLU A 71 -19.05 -0.53 -0.18
CA GLU A 71 -17.74 -0.35 0.45
C GLU A 71 -17.69 0.94 1.26
N ALA A 72 -18.04 2.08 0.65
CA ALA A 72 -18.06 3.38 1.31
C ALA A 72 -18.99 3.40 2.55
N LEU A 73 -20.17 2.78 2.45
CA LEU A 73 -21.11 2.72 3.58
C LEU A 73 -20.58 1.84 4.73
N CYS A 74 -19.98 0.70 4.42
CA CYS A 74 -19.35 -0.18 5.42
C CYS A 74 -18.16 0.52 6.11
N GLU A 75 -17.38 1.29 5.38
CA GLU A 75 -16.27 2.08 5.91
C GLU A 75 -16.77 3.19 6.85
N GLU A 76 -17.81 3.94 6.46
CA GLU A 76 -18.43 4.95 7.32
C GLU A 76 -19.01 4.36 8.59
N PHE A 77 -19.66 3.19 8.51
CA PHE A 77 -20.16 2.50 9.69
C PHE A 77 -19.04 2.08 10.65
N THR A 78 -17.93 1.56 10.11
CA THR A 78 -16.74 1.22 10.90
C THR A 78 -16.13 2.46 11.56
N ARG A 79 -16.13 3.59 10.86
CA ARG A 79 -15.69 4.88 11.38
C ARG A 79 -16.57 5.38 12.52
N LEU A 80 -17.88 5.26 12.38
CA LEU A 80 -18.83 5.57 13.46
C LEU A 80 -18.60 4.72 14.70
N GLN A 81 -18.43 3.40 14.54
CA GLN A 81 -18.15 2.49 15.65
C GLN A 81 -16.86 2.88 16.40
N ARG A 82 -15.78 3.17 15.65
CA ARG A 82 -14.53 3.68 16.24
C ARG A 82 -14.76 4.95 17.08
N ARG A 83 -15.47 5.94 16.56
CA ARG A 83 -15.79 7.17 17.33
C ARG A 83 -16.55 6.88 18.62
N VAL A 84 -17.50 5.96 18.59
CA VAL A 84 -18.22 5.55 19.79
C VAL A 84 -17.28 4.92 20.83
N ASP A 85 -16.35 4.08 20.40
CA ASP A 85 -15.37 3.45 21.30
C ASP A 85 -14.38 4.47 21.87
N GLU A 86 -13.91 5.41 21.05
CA GLU A 86 -13.08 6.55 21.48
C GLU A 86 -13.77 7.40 22.55
N MET A 87 -15.06 7.71 22.38
CA MET A 87 -15.84 8.45 23.37
C MET A 87 -15.98 7.68 24.71
N ARG A 88 -15.87 6.36 24.68
CA ARG A 88 -15.82 5.50 25.87
C ARG A 88 -14.43 5.36 26.47
N GLY A 89 -13.42 6.04 25.91
CA GLY A 89 -12.02 5.94 26.32
C GLY A 89 -11.37 4.59 25.98
N LEU A 90 -11.98 3.84 25.08
CA LEU A 90 -11.45 2.55 24.63
C LEU A 90 -10.54 2.76 23.43
N MET A 91 -9.25 2.55 23.60
CA MET A 91 -8.29 2.48 22.50
C MET A 91 -8.31 1.05 21.94
N ARG A 92 -9.31 0.76 21.14
CA ARG A 92 -9.54 -0.54 20.50
C ARG A 92 -9.80 -0.33 19.02
N GLY A 93 -9.65 -1.38 18.24
CA GLY A 93 -9.95 -1.40 16.82
C GLY A 93 -8.71 -1.62 16.00
N LYS A 94 -8.78 -1.25 14.71
CA LYS A 94 -7.76 -1.56 13.72
C LYS A 94 -7.23 -0.27 13.11
N ILE A 95 -5.92 -0.12 13.05
CA ILE A 95 -5.25 0.93 12.27
C ILE A 95 -4.97 0.37 10.87
N CYS A 96 -5.57 0.97 9.86
CA CYS A 96 -5.27 0.66 8.46
C CYS A 96 -4.19 1.61 7.93
N ILE A 97 -3.10 1.06 7.41
CA ILE A 97 -1.92 1.80 6.96
C ILE A 97 -1.67 1.50 5.49
N GLY A 98 -1.79 2.52 4.63
CA GLY A 98 -1.35 2.45 3.25
C GLY A 98 0.18 2.59 3.16
N THR A 99 0.87 1.67 2.50
CA THR A 99 2.33 1.62 2.53
C THR A 99 2.91 1.01 1.26
N PHE A 100 4.23 1.05 1.14
CA PHE A 100 5.00 0.41 0.07
C PHE A 100 6.20 -0.35 0.65
N SER A 101 6.83 -1.20 -0.16
CA SER A 101 7.79 -2.24 0.25
C SER A 101 8.83 -1.79 1.28
N SER A 102 9.56 -0.71 1.02
CA SER A 102 10.67 -0.29 1.89
C SER A 102 10.20 0.21 3.26
N VAL A 103 9.05 0.92 3.33
CA VAL A 103 8.46 1.37 4.60
C VAL A 103 7.86 0.20 5.37
N ALA A 104 7.12 -0.68 4.69
CA ALA A 104 6.52 -1.87 5.29
C ALA A 104 7.58 -2.81 5.90
N THR A 105 8.76 -2.89 5.26
CA THR A 105 9.82 -3.83 5.68
C THR A 105 10.74 -3.24 6.74
N HIS A 106 11.08 -1.95 6.66
CA HIS A 106 12.17 -1.39 7.45
C HIS A 106 11.77 -0.31 8.44
N VAL A 107 10.62 0.35 8.26
CA VAL A 107 10.14 1.43 9.13
C VAL A 107 9.03 0.96 10.05
N LEU A 108 7.99 0.36 9.50
CA LEU A 108 6.80 0.00 10.28
C LEU A 108 7.00 -1.08 11.33
N PRO A 109 7.76 -2.18 11.10
CA PRO A 109 7.83 -3.28 12.07
C PRO A 109 8.32 -2.85 13.46
N PRO A 110 9.42 -2.09 13.63
CA PRO A 110 9.84 -1.64 14.94
C PRO A 110 8.88 -0.64 15.60
N VAL A 111 8.18 0.17 14.80
CA VAL A 111 7.16 1.12 15.30
C VAL A 111 5.94 0.35 15.81
N ILE A 112 5.42 -0.58 15.01
CA ILE A 112 4.28 -1.43 15.38
C ILE A 112 4.62 -2.24 16.64
N ALA A 113 5.83 -2.79 16.73
CA ALA A 113 6.24 -3.57 17.89
C ALA A 113 6.20 -2.75 19.19
N ARG A 114 6.70 -1.51 19.17
CA ARG A 114 6.64 -0.58 20.32
C ARG A 114 5.21 -0.19 20.65
N PHE A 115 4.44 0.24 19.65
CA PHE A 115 3.06 0.66 19.86
C PHE A 115 2.18 -0.49 20.39
N ARG A 116 2.36 -1.73 19.87
CA ARG A 116 1.61 -2.90 20.34
C ARG A 116 1.93 -3.28 21.79
N ALA A 117 3.13 -3.00 22.27
CA ALA A 117 3.48 -3.26 23.67
C ALA A 117 2.65 -2.37 24.62
N ASP A 118 2.41 -1.11 24.23
CA ASP A 118 1.65 -0.15 25.03
C ASP A 118 0.13 -0.22 24.77
N HIS A 119 -0.28 -0.69 23.58
CA HIS A 119 -1.67 -0.75 23.12
C HIS A 119 -2.01 -2.13 22.53
N PRO A 120 -2.09 -3.19 23.35
CA PRO A 120 -2.23 -4.58 22.89
C PRO A 120 -3.60 -4.87 22.22
N ASP A 121 -4.61 -4.07 22.48
CA ASP A 121 -5.98 -4.21 21.94
C ASP A 121 -6.18 -3.53 20.56
N VAL A 122 -5.08 -3.01 19.96
CA VAL A 122 -5.13 -2.38 18.63
C VAL A 122 -4.57 -3.34 17.58
N ASP A 123 -5.38 -3.64 16.57
CA ASP A 123 -5.01 -4.43 15.41
C ASP A 123 -4.43 -3.56 14.28
N TYR A 124 -3.75 -4.20 13.33
CA TYR A 124 -3.12 -3.52 12.19
C TYR A 124 -3.47 -4.18 10.88
N GLU A 125 -3.68 -3.37 9.86
CA GLU A 125 -3.75 -3.81 8.48
C GLU A 125 -2.81 -2.95 7.63
N LEU A 126 -1.95 -3.61 6.85
CA LEU A 126 -1.07 -2.95 5.90
C LEU A 126 -1.60 -3.18 4.49
N LEU A 127 -1.96 -2.10 3.80
CA LEU A 127 -2.36 -2.14 2.39
C LEU A 127 -1.16 -1.69 1.55
N MET A 128 -0.73 -2.56 0.65
CA MET A 128 0.36 -2.28 -0.28
C MET A 128 -0.19 -1.69 -1.57
N GLY A 129 0.37 -0.56 -2.01
CA GLY A 129 -0.06 0.10 -3.23
C GLY A 129 0.99 1.06 -3.80
N ASP A 130 0.67 1.67 -4.94
CA ASP A 130 1.44 2.80 -5.44
C ASP A 130 1.12 4.09 -4.64
N TYR A 131 1.91 5.14 -4.86
CA TYR A 131 1.79 6.37 -4.05
C TYR A 131 0.46 7.10 -4.28
N SER A 132 -0.11 7.02 -5.48
CA SER A 132 -1.40 7.62 -5.81
C SER A 132 -2.55 6.84 -5.20
N GLU A 133 -2.48 5.49 -5.23
CA GLU A 133 -3.44 4.63 -4.55
C GLU A 133 -3.43 4.85 -3.03
N ILE A 134 -2.23 4.91 -2.42
CA ILE A 134 -2.07 5.17 -0.98
C ILE A 134 -2.69 6.52 -0.61
N GLU A 135 -2.39 7.58 -1.37
CA GLU A 135 -2.96 8.90 -1.16
C GLU A 135 -4.48 8.88 -1.28
N GLN A 136 -5.02 8.20 -2.29
CA GLN A 136 -6.45 8.04 -2.48
C GLN A 136 -7.09 7.27 -1.32
N TRP A 137 -6.51 6.16 -0.86
CA TRP A 137 -7.03 5.40 0.28
C TRP A 137 -7.10 6.21 1.57
N VAL A 138 -6.13 7.09 1.79
CA VAL A 138 -6.17 8.02 2.92
C VAL A 138 -7.25 9.08 2.72
N ALA A 139 -7.35 9.68 1.54
CA ALA A 139 -8.36 10.69 1.24
C ALA A 139 -9.79 10.16 1.40
N GLU A 140 -10.05 8.95 0.93
CA GLU A 140 -11.34 8.26 1.03
C GLU A 140 -11.63 7.70 2.43
N GLY A 141 -10.60 7.58 3.29
CA GLY A 141 -10.74 7.03 4.63
C GLY A 141 -10.65 5.51 4.73
N ARG A 142 -10.26 4.86 3.66
CA ARG A 142 -9.93 3.44 3.65
C ARG A 142 -8.70 3.13 4.50
N CYS A 143 -7.71 4.04 4.49
CA CYS A 143 -6.57 4.00 5.39
C CYS A 143 -6.62 5.18 6.38
N ASP A 144 -6.23 4.91 7.62
CA ASP A 144 -6.07 5.94 8.65
C ASP A 144 -4.82 6.79 8.41
N LEU A 145 -3.74 6.13 7.98
CA LEU A 145 -2.42 6.68 7.68
C LEU A 145 -1.94 6.16 6.33
N GLY A 146 -1.11 6.93 5.66
CA GLY A 146 -0.41 6.51 4.45
C GLY A 146 1.05 6.96 4.47
N PHE A 147 1.89 6.29 3.69
CA PHE A 147 3.28 6.70 3.49
C PHE A 147 3.49 6.94 2.00
N ILE A 148 4.02 8.11 1.66
CA ILE A 148 4.39 8.47 0.28
C ILE A 148 5.68 9.29 0.28
N PRO A 149 6.50 9.27 -0.82
CA PRO A 149 7.77 9.99 -0.87
C PRO A 149 7.64 11.44 -1.36
N ARG A 150 6.52 12.09 -1.09
CA ARG A 150 6.21 13.46 -1.48
C ARG A 150 5.15 14.07 -0.57
N GLU A 151 4.88 15.36 -0.74
CA GLU A 151 3.71 15.99 -0.13
C GLU A 151 2.41 15.47 -0.78
N PRO A 152 1.32 15.32 0.00
CA PRO A 152 0.02 14.95 -0.55
C PRO A 152 -0.52 16.05 -1.47
N ARG A 153 -1.18 15.64 -2.56
CA ARG A 153 -1.78 16.56 -3.54
C ARG A 153 -3.21 16.94 -3.19
N GLY A 154 -3.88 16.09 -2.39
CA GLY A 154 -5.29 16.28 -2.03
C GLY A 154 -5.48 17.32 -0.93
N ALA A 155 -6.58 18.08 -1.01
CA ALA A 155 -7.00 18.99 0.06
C ALA A 155 -7.45 18.20 1.30
N GLY A 156 -7.28 18.78 2.49
CA GLY A 156 -7.74 18.16 3.76
C GLY A 156 -6.82 17.06 4.30
N MET A 157 -5.64 16.90 3.70
CA MET A 157 -4.60 16.02 4.22
C MET A 157 -3.45 16.82 4.83
N ALA A 158 -2.82 16.25 5.84
CA ALA A 158 -1.57 16.72 6.41
C ALA A 158 -0.47 15.72 6.15
N SER A 159 0.76 16.18 6.19
CA SER A 159 1.95 15.34 6.11
C SER A 159 2.88 15.60 7.29
N ARG A 160 3.62 14.56 7.66
CA ARG A 160 4.71 14.63 8.62
C ARG A 160 5.95 14.00 8.00
N PRO A 161 7.04 14.74 7.80
CA PRO A 161 8.31 14.18 7.32
C PRO A 161 8.81 13.08 8.27
N LEU A 162 9.21 11.94 7.69
CA LEU A 162 9.63 10.78 8.47
C LEU A 162 11.11 10.46 8.26
N VAL A 163 11.52 10.21 7.02
CA VAL A 163 12.89 9.80 6.72
C VAL A 163 13.30 10.28 5.33
N GLN A 164 14.55 10.74 5.22
CA GLN A 164 15.21 10.92 3.94
C GLN A 164 15.83 9.60 3.52
N ASP A 165 15.55 9.17 2.31
CA ASP A 165 15.95 7.90 1.75
C ASP A 165 16.75 8.14 0.47
N GLU A 166 18.07 7.88 0.52
CA GLU A 166 18.99 8.14 -0.58
C GLU A 166 18.71 7.17 -1.74
N LEU A 167 18.85 7.65 -2.96
CA LEU A 167 18.76 6.85 -4.16
C LEU A 167 20.17 6.37 -4.56
N MET A 168 20.33 5.05 -4.67
CA MET A 168 21.60 4.39 -4.88
C MET A 168 21.63 3.70 -6.24
N ALA A 169 22.79 3.72 -6.92
CA ALA A 169 23.04 2.86 -8.06
C ALA A 169 23.14 1.40 -7.62
N VAL A 170 22.47 0.50 -8.32
CA VAL A 170 22.53 -0.96 -8.14
C VAL A 170 23.05 -1.55 -9.46
N VAL A 171 24.22 -2.17 -9.39
CA VAL A 171 24.94 -2.68 -10.56
C VAL A 171 25.43 -4.11 -10.31
N PRO A 172 25.65 -4.93 -11.37
CA PRO A 172 26.24 -6.27 -11.19
C PRO A 172 27.56 -6.20 -10.44
N ALA A 173 27.82 -7.17 -9.56
CA ALA A 173 29.00 -7.19 -8.70
C ALA A 173 30.33 -7.24 -9.48
N ASP A 174 30.31 -7.81 -10.71
CA ASP A 174 31.45 -7.93 -11.62
C ASP A 174 31.55 -6.77 -12.62
N SER A 175 30.66 -5.81 -12.60
CA SER A 175 30.67 -4.66 -13.50
C SER A 175 31.79 -3.67 -13.15
N SER A 176 32.27 -2.92 -14.13
CA SER A 176 33.26 -1.85 -13.93
C SER A 176 32.75 -0.77 -12.98
N LEU A 177 31.45 -0.54 -12.92
CA LEU A 177 30.81 0.42 -12.01
C LEU A 177 30.80 -0.07 -10.56
N ALA A 178 30.98 -1.38 -10.32
CA ALA A 178 31.01 -1.95 -8.98
C ALA A 178 32.22 -1.48 -8.15
N THR A 179 33.29 -1.02 -8.80
CA THR A 179 34.50 -0.52 -8.11
C THR A 179 34.54 1.01 -7.97
N ALA A 180 33.57 1.72 -8.54
CA ALA A 180 33.48 3.17 -8.46
C ALA A 180 33.14 3.61 -7.04
N GLU A 181 33.75 4.69 -6.53
CA GLU A 181 33.35 5.30 -5.27
C GLU A 181 31.97 5.96 -5.37
N VAL A 182 31.68 6.58 -6.54
CA VAL A 182 30.43 7.26 -6.87
C VAL A 182 30.12 6.98 -8.34
N VAL A 183 28.84 6.77 -8.66
CA VAL A 183 28.36 6.50 -10.03
C VAL A 183 27.58 7.70 -10.53
N SER A 184 27.85 8.15 -11.76
CA SER A 184 27.09 9.24 -12.38
C SER A 184 25.83 8.71 -13.09
N LEU A 185 24.84 9.57 -13.28
CA LEU A 185 23.68 9.25 -14.13
C LEU A 185 24.07 8.99 -15.59
N ALA A 186 25.16 9.60 -16.05
CA ALA A 186 25.67 9.39 -17.40
C ALA A 186 26.24 7.98 -17.59
N ASP A 187 26.92 7.44 -16.58
CA ASP A 187 27.42 6.06 -16.60
C ASP A 187 26.25 5.08 -16.71
N LEU A 188 25.21 5.26 -15.88
CA LEU A 188 24.01 4.41 -15.90
C LEU A 188 23.21 4.55 -17.21
N ALA A 189 23.16 5.74 -17.81
CA ALA A 189 22.46 5.96 -19.07
C ALA A 189 23.09 5.22 -20.26
N ASN A 190 24.37 4.85 -20.18
CA ASN A 190 25.07 4.07 -21.19
C ASN A 190 24.81 2.56 -21.08
N GLU A 191 24.29 2.11 -19.94
CA GLU A 191 23.98 0.72 -19.67
C GLU A 191 22.53 0.38 -20.02
N GLN A 192 22.20 -0.92 -20.07
CA GLN A 192 20.82 -1.38 -20.08
C GLN A 192 20.20 -1.08 -18.71
N PHE A 193 19.22 -0.20 -18.69
CA PHE A 193 18.59 0.21 -17.43
C PHE A 193 17.32 -0.61 -17.15
N ILE A 194 17.16 -1.07 -15.92
CA ILE A 194 15.95 -1.72 -15.42
C ILE A 194 15.16 -0.69 -14.63
N LEU A 195 13.97 -0.33 -15.11
CA LEU A 195 13.18 0.74 -14.55
C LEU A 195 12.27 0.22 -13.43
N LEU A 196 12.34 0.86 -12.27
CA LEU A 196 11.33 0.72 -11.22
C LEU A 196 10.12 1.56 -11.60
N GLU A 197 9.06 0.91 -12.07
CA GLU A 197 7.84 1.56 -12.53
C GLU A 197 6.76 1.51 -11.45
N ARG A 198 6.36 2.67 -10.94
CA ARG A 198 5.32 2.83 -9.91
C ARG A 198 4.23 3.78 -10.39
N GLY A 199 3.53 3.39 -11.45
CA GLY A 199 2.42 4.20 -11.98
C GLY A 199 2.86 5.60 -12.43
N SER A 200 2.13 6.63 -12.03
CA SER A 200 2.39 8.03 -12.38
C SER A 200 3.49 8.70 -11.56
N ASP A 201 3.97 8.07 -10.50
CA ASP A 201 4.88 8.65 -9.51
C ASP A 201 6.31 8.09 -9.64
N ASP A 202 6.87 8.22 -10.85
CA ASP A 202 8.25 7.83 -11.16
C ASP A 202 9.24 8.82 -10.53
N GLU A 203 10.13 8.30 -9.69
CA GLU A 203 11.16 9.08 -9.00
C GLU A 203 12.47 9.14 -9.81
N ILE A 204 12.68 8.20 -10.72
CA ILE A 204 13.97 7.96 -11.39
C ILE A 204 14.06 8.71 -12.71
N THR A 205 13.08 8.59 -13.60
CA THR A 205 13.07 9.28 -14.89
C THR A 205 13.27 10.80 -14.79
N PRO A 206 12.68 11.51 -13.77
CA PRO A 206 12.95 12.92 -13.58
C PRO A 206 14.41 13.26 -13.26
N LEU A 207 15.18 12.36 -12.65
CA LEU A 207 16.62 12.58 -12.42
C LEU A 207 17.37 12.65 -13.74
N PHE A 208 17.19 11.64 -14.60
CA PHE A 208 17.81 11.62 -15.92
C PHE A 208 17.38 12.79 -16.80
N ARG A 209 16.09 13.10 -16.82
CA ARG A 209 15.55 14.24 -17.58
C ARG A 209 16.17 15.59 -17.15
N ARG A 210 16.34 15.82 -15.84
CA ARG A 210 17.01 17.04 -15.32
C ARG A 210 18.47 17.11 -15.71
N ALA A 211 19.13 15.98 -15.84
CA ALA A 211 20.52 15.88 -16.32
C ALA A 211 20.63 15.94 -17.86
N GLY A 212 19.52 16.07 -18.59
CA GLY A 212 19.52 16.04 -20.07
C GLY A 212 19.83 14.67 -20.66
N LEU A 213 19.63 13.61 -19.89
CA LEU A 213 19.91 12.23 -20.27
C LEU A 213 18.62 11.45 -20.58
N ALA A 214 18.73 10.47 -21.46
CA ALA A 214 17.66 9.53 -21.75
C ALA A 214 18.03 8.13 -21.26
N VAL A 215 17.10 7.47 -20.58
CA VAL A 215 17.28 6.10 -20.11
C VAL A 215 16.93 5.11 -21.20
N ARG A 216 17.80 4.14 -21.46
CA ARG A 216 17.53 3.00 -22.35
C ARG A 216 16.95 1.86 -21.51
N SER A 217 15.64 1.86 -21.31
CA SER A 217 14.96 0.77 -20.59
C SER A 217 14.24 -0.15 -21.57
N LYS A 218 14.48 -1.47 -21.44
CA LYS A 218 13.71 -2.53 -22.10
C LYS A 218 13.01 -3.42 -21.07
N LEU A 219 13.33 -3.25 -19.78
CA LEU A 219 12.79 -4.01 -18.69
C LEU A 219 12.23 -3.03 -17.66
N SER A 220 11.00 -3.22 -17.26
CA SER A 220 10.39 -2.48 -16.15
C SER A 220 9.62 -3.42 -15.26
N THR A 221 9.63 -3.13 -13.96
CA THR A 221 8.82 -3.82 -12.97
C THR A 221 8.57 -2.89 -11.78
N TRP A 222 7.53 -3.17 -11.00
CA TRP A 222 7.23 -2.44 -9.76
C TRP A 222 7.82 -3.11 -8.51
N ASP A 223 8.50 -4.26 -8.66
CA ASP A 223 9.06 -5.04 -7.57
C ASP A 223 10.57 -4.80 -7.44
N ASP A 224 10.96 -4.16 -6.35
CA ASP A 224 12.35 -3.86 -6.02
C ASP A 224 13.23 -5.13 -5.95
N TYR A 225 12.69 -6.25 -5.45
CA TYR A 225 13.43 -7.50 -5.33
C TYR A 225 13.65 -8.16 -6.69
N ALA A 226 12.66 -8.08 -7.59
CA ALA A 226 12.81 -8.55 -8.96
C ALA A 226 13.90 -7.75 -9.70
N ILE A 227 14.01 -6.45 -9.45
CA ILE A 227 15.10 -5.63 -10.00
C ILE A 227 16.45 -6.13 -9.50
N MET A 228 16.60 -6.33 -8.18
CA MET A 228 17.88 -6.81 -7.61
C MET A 228 18.28 -8.16 -8.18
N ALA A 229 17.35 -9.10 -8.36
CA ALA A 229 17.62 -10.39 -8.99
C ALA A 229 18.05 -10.24 -10.47
N MET A 230 17.38 -9.37 -11.23
CA MET A 230 17.76 -9.11 -12.62
C MET A 230 19.13 -8.43 -12.74
N VAL A 231 19.50 -7.57 -11.81
CA VAL A 231 20.82 -6.94 -11.76
C VAL A 231 21.90 -8.00 -11.42
N GLU A 232 21.64 -8.87 -10.44
CA GLU A 232 22.53 -10.00 -10.08
C GLU A 232 22.83 -10.90 -11.30
N ASP A 233 21.80 -11.17 -12.12
CA ASP A 233 21.94 -11.96 -13.36
C ASP A 233 22.53 -11.16 -14.54
N GLY A 234 23.00 -9.94 -14.34
CA GLY A 234 23.66 -9.13 -15.37
C GLY A 234 22.72 -8.60 -16.45
N LEU A 235 21.40 -8.55 -16.20
CA LEU A 235 20.41 -8.06 -17.18
C LEU A 235 20.42 -6.53 -17.34
N GLY A 236 21.11 -5.83 -16.44
CA GLY A 236 21.25 -4.39 -16.50
C GLY A 236 21.61 -3.76 -15.16
N VAL A 237 21.44 -2.45 -15.09
CA VAL A 237 21.66 -1.63 -13.89
C VAL A 237 20.36 -0.94 -13.46
N SER A 238 20.27 -0.50 -12.21
CA SER A 238 19.11 0.24 -11.74
C SER A 238 19.48 1.31 -10.71
N ILE A 239 18.49 2.08 -10.30
CA ILE A 239 18.54 2.96 -9.15
C ILE A 239 17.44 2.52 -8.18
N LEU A 240 17.82 2.19 -6.95
CA LEU A 240 16.90 1.82 -5.89
C LEU A 240 17.16 2.65 -4.63
N PRO A 241 16.12 2.88 -3.80
CA PRO A 241 16.28 3.56 -2.53
C PRO A 241 17.12 2.77 -1.53
N ALA A 242 17.99 3.43 -0.77
CA ALA A 242 18.87 2.81 0.22
C ALA A 242 18.10 2.01 1.28
N LEU A 243 16.89 2.44 1.61
CA LEU A 243 16.08 1.78 2.62
C LEU A 243 15.74 0.33 2.25
N ILE A 244 15.37 0.04 0.97
CA ILE A 244 15.08 -1.32 0.53
C ILE A 244 16.35 -2.18 0.42
N LEU A 245 17.50 -1.55 0.24
CA LEU A 245 18.80 -2.22 0.09
C LEU A 245 19.43 -2.62 1.43
N ARG A 246 18.90 -2.18 2.58
CA ARG A 246 19.49 -2.43 3.92
C ARG A 246 19.69 -3.90 4.25
N ARG A 247 18.92 -4.81 3.69
CA ARG A 247 19.02 -6.26 3.91
C ARG A 247 19.06 -7.00 2.58
N CYS A 248 19.76 -6.40 1.59
CA CYS A 248 19.96 -7.02 0.29
C CYS A 248 20.70 -8.34 0.44
N GLN A 249 20.13 -9.42 -0.11
CA GLN A 249 20.73 -10.76 -0.13
C GLN A 249 21.25 -11.15 -1.51
N PHE A 250 21.09 -10.25 -2.49
CA PHE A 250 21.52 -10.44 -3.86
C PHE A 250 22.98 -10.02 -4.03
N ASP A 251 23.72 -10.71 -4.88
CA ASP A 251 25.12 -10.40 -5.20
C ASP A 251 25.20 -9.23 -6.20
N VAL A 252 24.92 -8.04 -5.67
CA VAL A 252 24.94 -6.78 -6.42
C VAL A 252 25.84 -5.76 -5.71
N ALA A 253 26.46 -4.88 -6.46
CA ALA A 253 27.17 -3.75 -5.91
C ALA A 253 26.24 -2.54 -5.78
N VAL A 254 26.19 -1.94 -4.60
CA VAL A 254 25.43 -0.72 -4.30
C VAL A 254 26.42 0.44 -4.19
N ARG A 255 26.19 1.52 -4.96
CA ARG A 255 27.08 2.68 -5.00
C ARG A 255 26.29 3.97 -4.85
N PRO A 256 26.85 4.97 -4.17
CA PRO A 256 26.26 6.31 -4.14
C PRO A 256 26.15 6.89 -5.56
N LEU A 257 25.07 7.66 -5.79
CA LEU A 257 24.94 8.46 -7.00
C LEU A 257 25.62 9.83 -6.80
N GLU A 258 26.15 10.38 -7.88
CA GLU A 258 26.65 11.76 -7.89
C GLU A 258 25.56 12.74 -7.47
N GLY A 259 25.89 13.65 -6.54
CA GLY A 259 24.95 14.59 -5.96
C GLY A 259 24.01 14.02 -4.90
N HIS A 260 24.14 12.74 -4.53
CA HIS A 260 23.38 12.11 -3.43
C HIS A 260 21.89 12.40 -3.46
N PRO A 261 21.19 12.10 -4.59
CA PRO A 261 19.76 12.35 -4.69
C PRO A 261 19.02 11.52 -3.63
N HIS A 262 18.01 12.10 -3.03
CA HIS A 262 17.18 11.44 -2.02
C HIS A 262 15.72 11.75 -2.23
N ARG A 263 14.85 10.91 -1.68
CA ARG A 263 13.42 11.12 -1.55
C ARG A 263 13.07 11.39 -0.09
N GLN A 264 12.05 12.23 0.14
CA GLN A 264 11.51 12.47 1.48
C GLN A 264 10.26 11.62 1.67
N ILE A 265 10.34 10.59 2.52
CA ILE A 265 9.17 9.81 2.89
C ILE A 265 8.40 10.56 3.97
N ASN A 266 7.10 10.76 3.73
CA ASN A 266 6.17 11.42 4.62
C ASN A 266 5.09 10.44 5.08
N ALA A 267 4.69 10.56 6.33
CA ALA A 267 3.43 9.99 6.83
C ALA A 267 2.31 10.98 6.50
N ILE A 268 1.27 10.52 5.81
CA ILE A 268 0.11 11.34 5.43
C ILE A 268 -1.16 10.86 6.15
N TYR A 269 -2.04 11.79 6.46
CA TYR A 269 -3.30 11.52 7.16
C TYR A 269 -4.30 12.65 6.91
N ARG A 270 -5.61 12.37 7.11
CA ARG A 270 -6.65 13.40 7.04
C ARG A 270 -6.60 14.30 8.26
N THR A 271 -6.77 15.62 8.05
CA THR A 271 -6.78 16.60 9.16
C THR A 271 -8.07 16.58 9.98
N ALA A 272 -9.19 16.22 9.36
CA ALA A 272 -10.51 16.30 9.98
C ALA A 272 -10.93 15.07 10.79
N ASP A 273 -10.36 13.89 10.51
CA ASP A 273 -10.87 12.60 11.00
C ASP A 273 -9.74 11.60 11.36
N VAL A 274 -8.72 12.07 12.07
CA VAL A 274 -7.68 11.15 12.60
C VAL A 274 -8.27 10.40 13.78
N SER A 275 -8.31 9.07 13.73
CA SER A 275 -8.70 8.25 14.86
C SER A 275 -7.73 8.44 16.03
N LEU A 276 -8.20 8.26 17.28
CA LEU A 276 -7.33 8.37 18.45
C LEU A 276 -6.14 7.41 18.36
N ALA A 277 -6.38 6.18 17.91
CA ALA A 277 -5.32 5.19 17.72
C ALA A 277 -4.30 5.62 16.66
N ALA A 278 -4.76 6.16 15.52
CA ALA A 278 -3.86 6.67 14.47
C ALA A 278 -3.08 7.91 14.92
N ALA A 279 -3.72 8.84 15.66
CA ALA A 279 -3.06 10.01 16.23
C ALA A 279 -1.96 9.59 17.23
N ARG A 280 -2.24 8.61 18.07
CA ARG A 280 -1.24 8.04 18.99
C ARG A 280 -0.14 7.30 18.25
N PHE A 281 -0.48 6.53 17.20
CA PHE A 281 0.53 5.84 16.39
C PHE A 281 1.51 6.79 15.72
N LEU A 282 1.04 7.95 15.27
CA LEU A 282 1.90 9.02 14.73
C LEU A 282 2.96 9.50 15.74
N GLU A 283 2.70 9.44 17.05
CA GLU A 283 3.68 9.83 18.07
C GLU A 283 4.87 8.85 18.17
N TYR A 284 4.70 7.61 17.69
CA TYR A 284 5.74 6.56 17.68
C TYR A 284 6.61 6.57 16.41
N LEU A 285 6.17 7.29 15.35
CA LEU A 285 6.96 7.54 14.15
C LEU A 285 8.02 8.63 14.42
#